data_7c6d4e186f0ed3792a9a86ce6b5f55af
#
_entry.id   7c6d4e186f0ed3792a9a86ce6b5f55af
#
_cell.length_a   1.000
_cell.length_b   1.000
_cell.length_c   1.000
_cell.angle_alpha   90.00
_cell.angle_beta   90.00
_cell.angle_gamma   90.00
#
_symmetry.space_group_name_H-M   'P 1'
#
loop_
_entity.id
_entity.type
_entity.pdbx_description
1 polymer ?
#
loop_
_entity_poly.entity_id
_entity_poly.type
_entity_poly.pdbx_seq_one_letter_code
_entity_poly.pdbx_strand_id
1 'polypeptide(L)'
;MPYVTTKDNVEIFYKDWGPKDAQPIVFHHGWPLSSDDWDTQMLFFLEQGYRVIAHDRRGHGRSSQVSGGHDMDHYAADAFAVVESLDLHNAVHIGHSTGGGEATRYVAKHGQRAGRVAKAVLVSAVPPLMLKTEANPEGLPIEVFDGFRKALAGNRAQFFLDVAAGPFYGFNRPGATVYQGVVQNWWRQAMMGSAKAHYEGIKAFSETDQTEDLQAIAVPTLVLHGDDDQIVPISDAALKSIKLLKNGTLKTYPTFPHGMLTVNSDVLNADLLAFVQA
;
A
#
# COMPACT_ATOMS: atom_id res chain seq x y z
N MET A 1 11.76 -10.66 -17.94
CA MET A 1 10.86 -10.19 -16.86
C MET A 1 10.35 -8.81 -17.26
N PRO A 2 9.10 -8.46 -16.97
CA PRO A 2 8.56 -7.16 -17.38
C PRO A 2 9.10 -6.05 -16.48
N TYR A 3 9.75 -5.08 -17.09
CA TYR A 3 10.23 -3.86 -16.46
C TYR A 3 9.80 -2.66 -17.30
N VAL A 4 9.56 -1.55 -16.63
CA VAL A 4 9.45 -0.23 -17.25
C VAL A 4 10.58 0.65 -16.73
N THR A 5 11.22 1.41 -17.64
CA THR A 5 12.22 2.41 -17.26
C THR A 5 11.54 3.75 -17.08
N THR A 6 11.69 4.33 -15.90
CA THR A 6 11.14 5.65 -15.57
C THR A 6 11.95 6.78 -16.21
N LYS A 7 11.45 8.03 -16.13
CA LYS A 7 12.14 9.21 -16.70
C LYS A 7 13.50 9.49 -16.06
N ASP A 8 13.70 9.05 -14.82
CA ASP A 8 14.97 9.16 -14.08
C ASP A 8 15.83 7.88 -14.15
N ASN A 9 15.56 7.00 -15.14
CA ASN A 9 16.29 5.76 -15.43
C ASN A 9 16.23 4.70 -14.31
N VAL A 10 15.12 4.61 -13.61
CA VAL A 10 14.86 3.55 -12.63
C VAL A 10 14.06 2.45 -13.30
N GLU A 11 14.49 1.19 -13.18
CA GLU A 11 13.75 0.05 -13.68
C GLU A 11 12.75 -0.41 -12.63
N ILE A 12 11.45 -0.36 -12.96
CA ILE A 12 10.35 -0.78 -12.12
C ILE A 12 9.84 -2.12 -12.62
N PHE A 13 9.97 -3.16 -11.80
CA PHE A 13 9.40 -4.48 -12.05
C PHE A 13 7.89 -4.44 -11.88
N TYR A 14 7.17 -5.16 -12.75
CA TYR A 14 5.73 -5.36 -12.59
C TYR A 14 5.28 -6.77 -13.00
N LYS A 15 4.17 -7.21 -12.44
CA LYS A 15 3.37 -8.35 -12.89
C LYS A 15 2.19 -7.82 -13.69
N ASP A 16 1.78 -8.52 -14.75
CA ASP A 16 0.64 -8.17 -15.59
C ASP A 16 0.01 -9.47 -16.11
N TRP A 17 -1.06 -9.91 -15.47
CA TRP A 17 -1.72 -11.17 -15.74
C TRP A 17 -3.18 -10.95 -16.14
N GLY A 18 -3.73 -11.91 -16.91
CA GLY A 18 -5.12 -11.91 -17.38
C GLY A 18 -5.32 -11.32 -18.77
N PRO A 19 -6.59 -11.26 -19.23
CA PRO A 19 -6.93 -10.76 -20.55
C PRO A 19 -6.58 -9.28 -20.69
N LYS A 20 -5.97 -8.89 -21.81
CA LYS A 20 -5.49 -7.52 -22.02
C LYS A 20 -6.61 -6.48 -22.21
N ASP A 21 -7.77 -6.94 -22.62
CA ASP A 21 -9.00 -6.17 -22.83
C ASP A 21 -9.93 -6.12 -21.60
N ALA A 22 -9.60 -6.89 -20.54
CA ALA A 22 -10.36 -6.85 -19.30
C ALA A 22 -10.05 -5.59 -18.49
N GLN A 23 -11.00 -5.18 -17.63
CA GLN A 23 -10.78 -4.05 -16.72
C GLN A 23 -9.55 -4.29 -15.84
N PRO A 24 -8.59 -3.35 -15.81
CA PRO A 24 -7.38 -3.51 -15.02
C PRO A 24 -7.60 -3.17 -13.54
N ILE A 25 -6.99 -3.98 -12.67
CA ILE A 25 -6.83 -3.70 -11.25
C ILE A 25 -5.35 -3.57 -10.97
N VAL A 26 -4.94 -2.42 -10.43
CA VAL A 26 -3.55 -2.09 -10.12
C VAL A 26 -3.34 -2.09 -8.61
N PHE A 27 -2.44 -2.92 -8.13
CA PHE A 27 -2.14 -3.11 -6.71
C PHE A 27 -0.85 -2.40 -6.30
N HIS A 28 -0.91 -1.69 -5.17
CA HIS A 28 0.19 -0.93 -4.57
C HIS A 28 0.53 -1.52 -3.21
N HIS A 29 1.72 -2.11 -3.08
CA HIS A 29 2.14 -2.82 -1.86
C HIS A 29 2.51 -1.91 -0.70
N GLY A 30 2.39 -2.44 0.52
CA GLY A 30 2.83 -1.80 1.76
C GLY A 30 4.37 -1.78 1.91
N TRP A 31 4.87 -0.97 2.84
CA TRP A 31 6.26 -0.99 3.27
C TRP A 31 6.46 -2.16 4.27
N PRO A 32 7.57 -2.88 4.21
CA PRO A 32 8.70 -2.86 3.27
C PRO A 32 8.59 -3.98 2.21
N LEU A 33 7.41 -4.30 1.78
CA LEU A 33 7.06 -5.48 0.98
C LEU A 33 7.34 -5.30 -0.53
N SER A 34 6.73 -6.14 -1.34
CA SER A 34 6.80 -6.15 -2.79
C SER A 34 5.43 -6.50 -3.40
N SER A 35 5.33 -6.55 -4.71
CA SER A 35 4.11 -7.01 -5.40
C SER A 35 3.70 -8.45 -5.05
N ASP A 36 4.59 -9.24 -4.43
CA ASP A 36 4.28 -10.61 -4.00
C ASP A 36 3.28 -10.64 -2.82
N ASP A 37 3.12 -9.53 -2.10
CA ASP A 37 2.13 -9.41 -1.04
C ASP A 37 0.68 -9.48 -1.57
N TRP A 38 0.50 -9.17 -2.84
CA TRP A 38 -0.79 -9.16 -3.52
C TRP A 38 -1.15 -10.47 -4.25
N ASP A 39 -0.30 -11.51 -4.19
CA ASP A 39 -0.52 -12.74 -4.97
C ASP A 39 -1.90 -13.38 -4.72
N THR A 40 -2.38 -13.37 -3.48
CA THR A 40 -3.70 -13.91 -3.13
C THR A 40 -4.83 -13.13 -3.81
N GLN A 41 -4.80 -11.79 -3.76
CA GLN A 41 -5.80 -10.94 -4.40
C GLN A 41 -5.68 -11.00 -5.92
N MET A 42 -4.46 -11.01 -6.45
CA MET A 42 -4.23 -11.12 -7.89
C MET A 42 -4.82 -12.41 -8.45
N LEU A 43 -4.58 -13.57 -7.82
CA LEU A 43 -5.16 -14.85 -8.22
C LEU A 43 -6.69 -14.83 -8.14
N PHE A 44 -7.25 -14.29 -7.04
CA PHE A 44 -8.68 -14.16 -6.87
C PHE A 44 -9.33 -13.34 -7.98
N PHE A 45 -8.82 -12.15 -8.29
CA PHE A 45 -9.37 -11.30 -9.34
C PHE A 45 -9.12 -11.83 -10.74
N LEU A 46 -8.02 -12.56 -10.96
CA LEU A 46 -7.74 -13.26 -12.20
C LEU A 46 -8.83 -14.31 -12.50
N GLU A 47 -9.25 -15.09 -11.50
CA GLU A 47 -10.34 -16.05 -11.60
C GLU A 47 -11.72 -15.37 -11.89
N GLN A 48 -11.88 -14.11 -11.49
CA GLN A 48 -13.07 -13.31 -11.81
C GLN A 48 -12.99 -12.64 -13.20
N GLY A 49 -11.93 -12.90 -13.97
CA GLY A 49 -11.77 -12.41 -15.34
C GLY A 49 -11.18 -11.00 -15.47
N TYR A 50 -10.63 -10.42 -14.41
CA TYR A 50 -9.96 -9.13 -14.47
C TYR A 50 -8.51 -9.23 -14.98
N ARG A 51 -7.99 -8.14 -15.54
CA ARG A 51 -6.55 -7.96 -15.73
C ARG A 51 -5.94 -7.42 -14.44
N VAL A 52 -4.91 -8.08 -13.91
CA VAL A 52 -4.32 -7.75 -12.60
C VAL A 52 -2.87 -7.33 -12.76
N ILE A 53 -2.53 -6.16 -12.23
CA ILE A 53 -1.20 -5.56 -12.32
C ILE A 53 -0.71 -5.25 -10.89
N ALA A 54 0.53 -5.59 -10.59
CA ALA A 54 1.20 -5.17 -9.37
C ALA A 54 2.67 -4.87 -9.67
N HIS A 55 3.21 -3.80 -9.12
CA HIS A 55 4.60 -3.43 -9.31
C HIS A 55 5.38 -3.48 -7.99
N ASP A 56 6.68 -3.70 -8.09
CA ASP A 56 7.59 -3.50 -6.97
C ASP A 56 8.01 -2.02 -6.98
N ARG A 57 7.74 -1.28 -5.90
CA ARG A 57 8.19 0.11 -5.74
C ARG A 57 9.69 0.22 -5.88
N ARG A 58 10.24 1.35 -6.37
CA ARG A 58 11.69 1.59 -6.39
C ARG A 58 12.32 1.25 -5.04
N GLY A 59 13.46 0.59 -5.06
CA GLY A 59 14.16 0.15 -3.86
C GLY A 59 13.56 -1.08 -3.17
N HIS A 60 12.47 -1.65 -3.68
CA HIS A 60 11.80 -2.82 -3.13
C HIS A 60 11.81 -3.98 -4.14
N GLY A 61 11.74 -5.21 -3.61
CA GLY A 61 11.61 -6.42 -4.42
C GLY A 61 12.63 -6.52 -5.56
N ARG A 62 12.13 -6.59 -6.79
CA ARG A 62 12.92 -6.76 -8.03
C ARG A 62 13.21 -5.44 -8.76
N SER A 63 12.65 -4.32 -8.30
CA SER A 63 12.93 -3.00 -8.87
C SER A 63 14.33 -2.51 -8.51
N SER A 64 14.86 -1.55 -9.30
CA SER A 64 16.19 -0.96 -9.08
C SER A 64 16.35 -0.45 -7.65
N GLN A 65 17.46 -0.81 -7.02
CA GLN A 65 17.83 -0.36 -5.68
C GLN A 65 18.62 0.95 -5.77
N VAL A 66 17.93 2.03 -6.05
CA VAL A 66 18.49 3.37 -6.20
C VAL A 66 18.76 4.06 -4.87
N SER A 67 19.60 5.08 -4.88
CA SER A 67 20.02 5.80 -3.67
C SER A 67 19.08 6.95 -3.26
N GLY A 68 18.10 7.31 -4.08
CA GLY A 68 17.20 8.44 -3.82
C GLY A 68 15.82 8.27 -4.46
N GLY A 69 14.95 9.28 -4.27
CA GLY A 69 13.57 9.25 -4.78
C GLY A 69 12.65 8.38 -3.93
N HIS A 70 12.96 8.19 -2.67
CA HIS A 70 12.15 7.39 -1.75
C HIS A 70 11.10 8.27 -1.05
N ASP A 71 10.21 8.87 -1.84
CA ASP A 71 9.12 9.73 -1.39
C ASP A 71 7.84 9.46 -2.21
N MET A 72 6.71 9.96 -1.76
CA MET A 72 5.40 9.69 -2.38
C MET A 72 5.27 10.26 -3.79
N ASP A 73 5.97 11.34 -4.13
CA ASP A 73 5.90 11.92 -5.49
C ASP A 73 6.60 11.01 -6.50
N HIS A 74 7.78 10.48 -6.16
CA HIS A 74 8.48 9.51 -7.02
C HIS A 74 7.72 8.18 -7.10
N TYR A 75 7.18 7.67 -5.97
CA TYR A 75 6.40 6.43 -5.98
C TYR A 75 5.17 6.54 -6.88
N ALA A 76 4.44 7.66 -6.81
CA ALA A 76 3.29 7.91 -7.68
C ALA A 76 3.69 8.08 -9.16
N ALA A 77 4.84 8.69 -9.43
CA ALA A 77 5.36 8.84 -10.79
C ALA A 77 5.81 7.48 -11.39
N ASP A 78 6.40 6.60 -10.58
CA ASP A 78 6.74 5.23 -10.99
C ASP A 78 5.48 4.41 -11.33
N ALA A 79 4.46 4.47 -10.47
CA ALA A 79 3.17 3.84 -10.74
C ALA A 79 2.55 4.37 -12.04
N PHE A 80 2.67 5.69 -12.29
CA PHE A 80 2.20 6.30 -13.55
C PHE A 80 2.99 5.77 -14.75
N ALA A 81 4.32 5.61 -14.66
CA ALA A 81 5.11 5.04 -15.73
C ALA A 81 4.68 3.61 -16.10
N VAL A 82 4.34 2.78 -15.10
CA VAL A 82 3.78 1.43 -15.34
C VAL A 82 2.43 1.52 -16.04
N VAL A 83 1.50 2.33 -15.53
CA VAL A 83 0.16 2.50 -16.09
C VAL A 83 0.20 3.03 -17.53
N GLU A 84 1.10 4.00 -17.79
CA GLU A 84 1.27 4.60 -19.12
C GLU A 84 1.88 3.59 -20.10
N SER A 85 2.92 2.85 -19.69
CA SER A 85 3.59 1.86 -20.56
C SER A 85 2.69 0.69 -20.97
N LEU A 86 1.72 0.34 -20.11
CA LEU A 86 0.73 -0.71 -20.35
C LEU A 86 -0.57 -0.17 -20.99
N ASP A 87 -0.64 1.14 -21.22
CA ASP A 87 -1.81 1.88 -21.71
C ASP A 87 -3.10 1.51 -20.97
N LEU A 88 -3.04 1.48 -19.62
CA LEU A 88 -4.19 1.12 -18.80
C LEU A 88 -5.20 2.27 -18.76
N HIS A 89 -6.46 1.93 -18.96
CA HIS A 89 -7.60 2.84 -18.85
C HIS A 89 -8.67 2.23 -17.94
N ASN A 90 -9.49 3.08 -17.35
CA ASN A 90 -10.59 2.66 -16.46
C ASN A 90 -10.12 1.72 -15.34
N ALA A 91 -8.90 1.95 -14.81
CA ALA A 91 -8.28 1.09 -13.82
C ALA A 91 -8.85 1.31 -12.42
N VAL A 92 -8.95 0.24 -11.64
CA VAL A 92 -9.18 0.29 -10.20
C VAL A 92 -7.82 0.22 -9.50
N HIS A 93 -7.51 1.21 -8.65
CA HIS A 93 -6.27 1.25 -7.89
C HIS A 93 -6.51 0.82 -6.44
N ILE A 94 -5.83 -0.21 -5.99
CA ILE A 94 -5.96 -0.77 -4.63
C ILE A 94 -4.62 -0.66 -3.93
N GLY A 95 -4.55 0.13 -2.85
CA GLY A 95 -3.33 0.35 -2.10
C GLY A 95 -3.43 -0.06 -0.64
N HIS A 96 -2.42 -0.81 -0.15
CA HIS A 96 -2.30 -1.22 1.24
C HIS A 96 -1.25 -0.39 1.96
N SER A 97 -1.57 0.12 3.16
CA SER A 97 -0.60 0.81 4.01
C SER A 97 0.09 1.98 3.28
N THR A 98 1.41 1.98 3.17
CA THR A 98 2.20 2.92 2.35
C THR A 98 1.74 2.92 0.88
N GLY A 99 1.34 1.76 0.34
CA GLY A 99 0.79 1.66 -1.01
C GLY A 99 -0.56 2.38 -1.15
N GLY A 100 -1.32 2.53 -0.06
CA GLY A 100 -2.49 3.40 -0.02
C GLY A 100 -2.12 4.88 -0.15
N GLY A 101 -0.99 5.28 0.44
CA GLY A 101 -0.43 6.63 0.24
C GLY A 101 0.03 6.85 -1.20
N GLU A 102 0.73 5.87 -1.78
CA GLU A 102 1.13 5.89 -3.18
C GLU A 102 -0.08 6.00 -4.13
N ALA A 103 -1.09 5.15 -3.92
CA ALA A 103 -2.34 5.18 -4.71
C ALA A 103 -3.07 6.52 -4.58
N THR A 104 -3.16 7.08 -3.36
CA THR A 104 -3.74 8.39 -3.10
C THR A 104 -3.04 9.49 -3.90
N ARG A 105 -1.70 9.57 -3.82
CA ARG A 105 -0.88 10.53 -4.55
C ARG A 105 -0.98 10.32 -6.06
N TYR A 106 -0.94 9.07 -6.53
CA TYR A 106 -1.10 8.72 -7.94
C TYR A 106 -2.46 9.17 -8.48
N VAL A 107 -3.55 8.82 -7.82
CA VAL A 107 -4.91 9.19 -8.27
C VAL A 107 -5.06 10.69 -8.34
N ALA A 108 -4.66 11.42 -7.28
CA ALA A 108 -4.81 12.86 -7.20
C ALA A 108 -3.98 13.63 -8.24
N LYS A 109 -2.72 13.24 -8.44
CA LYS A 109 -1.78 14.03 -9.24
C LYS A 109 -1.59 13.55 -10.67
N HIS A 110 -1.81 12.27 -10.96
CA HIS A 110 -1.55 11.66 -12.26
C HIS A 110 -2.79 11.02 -12.89
N GLY A 111 -3.26 9.93 -12.31
CA GLY A 111 -4.19 9.01 -12.94
C GLY A 111 -5.56 9.62 -13.25
N GLN A 112 -6.17 10.34 -12.31
CA GLN A 112 -7.45 10.99 -12.51
C GLN A 112 -7.36 12.10 -13.57
N ARG A 113 -6.28 12.88 -13.55
CA ARG A 113 -6.05 13.95 -14.55
C ARG A 113 -5.86 13.39 -15.96
N ALA A 114 -5.28 12.20 -16.07
CA ALA A 114 -5.08 11.49 -17.34
C ALA A 114 -6.32 10.67 -17.76
N GLY A 115 -7.42 10.67 -16.99
CA GLY A 115 -8.64 9.90 -17.30
C GLY A 115 -8.44 8.38 -17.23
N ARG A 116 -7.47 7.90 -16.44
CA ARG A 116 -7.08 6.48 -16.40
C ARG A 116 -7.65 5.72 -15.20
N VAL A 117 -8.27 6.40 -14.24
CA VAL A 117 -8.77 5.80 -12.98
C VAL A 117 -10.28 5.74 -12.96
N ALA A 118 -10.85 4.56 -12.72
CA ALA A 118 -12.27 4.37 -12.45
C ALA A 118 -12.62 4.49 -10.96
N LYS A 119 -11.85 3.82 -10.10
CA LYS A 119 -12.10 3.72 -8.67
C LYS A 119 -10.78 3.63 -7.90
N ALA A 120 -10.82 3.95 -6.61
CA ALA A 120 -9.71 3.75 -5.68
C ALA A 120 -10.14 2.94 -4.45
N VAL A 121 -9.22 2.16 -3.89
CA VAL A 121 -9.43 1.44 -2.62
C VAL A 121 -8.21 1.65 -1.73
N LEU A 122 -8.44 2.05 -0.51
CA LEU A 122 -7.44 2.30 0.52
C LEU A 122 -7.61 1.28 1.64
N VAL A 123 -6.65 0.36 1.80
CA VAL A 123 -6.71 -0.72 2.79
C VAL A 123 -5.67 -0.48 3.87
N SER A 124 -6.08 -0.30 5.12
CA SER A 124 -5.17 0.00 6.24
C SER A 124 -4.13 1.07 5.87
N ALA A 125 -4.58 2.09 5.12
CA ALA A 125 -3.73 3.04 4.43
C ALA A 125 -3.24 4.17 5.33
N VAL A 126 -2.05 4.70 5.07
CA VAL A 126 -1.40 5.74 5.89
C VAL A 126 -1.97 7.16 5.78
N PRO A 127 -2.66 7.59 4.68
CA PRO A 127 -3.23 8.92 4.61
C PRO A 127 -4.27 9.22 5.72
N PRO A 128 -4.45 10.51 6.10
CA PRO A 128 -3.87 11.71 5.52
C PRO A 128 -2.44 12.01 5.97
N LEU A 129 -2.08 11.77 7.24
CA LEU A 129 -0.77 12.04 7.83
C LEU A 129 -0.63 11.26 9.12
N MET A 130 0.44 10.47 9.27
CA MET A 130 0.69 9.72 10.49
C MET A 130 1.40 10.56 11.56
N LEU A 131 2.31 11.46 11.13
CA LEU A 131 3.11 12.27 12.07
C LEU A 131 2.25 13.27 12.82
N LYS A 132 2.50 13.38 14.11
CA LYS A 132 1.98 14.47 14.94
C LYS A 132 2.60 15.80 14.52
N THR A 133 1.75 16.74 14.14
CA THR A 133 2.11 18.11 13.78
C THR A 133 1.08 19.07 14.37
N GLU A 134 1.29 20.37 14.19
CA GLU A 134 0.29 21.37 14.58
C GLU A 134 -1.06 21.15 13.85
N ALA A 135 -1.00 20.76 12.57
CA ALA A 135 -2.20 20.45 11.76
C ALA A 135 -2.76 19.05 12.05
N ASN A 136 -2.00 18.14 12.68
CA ASN A 136 -2.40 16.81 13.06
C ASN A 136 -2.01 16.51 14.53
N PRO A 137 -2.64 17.15 15.51
CA PRO A 137 -2.22 17.08 16.92
C PRO A 137 -2.41 15.69 17.56
N GLU A 138 -3.25 14.83 16.97
CA GLU A 138 -3.52 13.46 17.42
C GLU A 138 -2.61 12.43 16.76
N GLY A 139 -1.76 12.85 15.80
CA GLY A 139 -0.83 11.94 15.13
C GLY A 139 0.22 11.34 16.05
N LEU A 140 0.95 10.37 15.53
CA LEU A 140 2.02 9.68 16.27
C LEU A 140 3.25 10.58 16.40
N PRO A 141 3.90 10.61 17.59
CA PRO A 141 5.10 11.43 17.79
C PRO A 141 6.26 10.91 16.93
N ILE A 142 7.19 11.81 16.57
CA ILE A 142 8.34 11.49 15.70
C ILE A 142 9.21 10.37 16.26
N GLU A 143 9.26 10.23 17.58
CA GLU A 143 10.05 9.22 18.29
C GLU A 143 9.62 7.79 17.93
N VAL A 144 8.37 7.56 17.55
CA VAL A 144 7.90 6.27 17.07
C VAL A 144 8.61 5.91 15.75
N PHE A 145 8.67 6.83 14.82
CA PHE A 145 9.30 6.65 13.51
C PHE A 145 10.83 6.62 13.60
N ASP A 146 11.42 7.39 14.51
CA ASP A 146 12.86 7.33 14.82
C ASP A 146 13.22 6.00 15.48
N GLY A 147 12.32 5.42 16.27
CA GLY A 147 12.44 4.06 16.76
C GLY A 147 12.54 3.04 15.64
N PHE A 148 11.70 3.15 14.60
CA PHE A 148 11.76 2.28 13.40
C PHE A 148 13.08 2.47 12.64
N ARG A 149 13.51 3.73 12.43
CA ARG A 149 14.80 4.04 11.78
C ARG A 149 15.98 3.42 12.56
N LYS A 150 15.97 3.55 13.88
CA LYS A 150 17.00 2.97 14.75
C LYS A 150 17.01 1.44 14.71
N ALA A 151 15.86 0.80 14.78
CA ALA A 151 15.73 -0.65 14.73
C ALA A 151 16.23 -1.19 13.38
N LEU A 152 15.81 -0.55 12.27
CA LEU A 152 16.24 -0.89 10.93
C LEU A 152 17.75 -0.72 10.73
N ALA A 153 18.32 0.38 11.21
CA ALA A 153 19.76 0.63 11.12
C ALA A 153 20.60 -0.30 12.01
N GLY A 154 20.02 -0.82 13.09
CA GLY A 154 20.67 -1.76 14.00
C GLY A 154 20.66 -3.19 13.50
N ASN A 155 19.51 -3.84 13.56
CA ASN A 155 19.31 -5.22 13.09
C ASN A 155 18.02 -5.33 12.28
N ARG A 156 18.10 -4.95 11.01
CA ARG A 156 16.97 -4.97 10.08
C ARG A 156 16.28 -6.33 10.00
N ALA A 157 17.06 -7.40 10.00
CA ALA A 157 16.53 -8.76 9.85
C ALA A 157 15.66 -9.14 11.04
N GLN A 158 16.12 -8.86 12.27
CA GLN A 158 15.32 -9.16 13.46
C GLN A 158 14.13 -8.21 13.59
N PHE A 159 14.32 -6.93 13.32
CA PHE A 159 13.23 -5.95 13.35
C PHE A 159 12.07 -6.37 12.43
N PHE A 160 12.36 -6.75 11.20
CA PHE A 160 11.33 -7.21 10.27
C PHE A 160 10.67 -8.52 10.69
N LEU A 161 11.44 -9.43 11.29
CA LEU A 161 10.88 -10.66 11.81
C LEU A 161 9.91 -10.40 12.98
N ASP A 162 10.28 -9.51 13.90
CA ASP A 162 9.45 -9.15 15.06
C ASP A 162 8.15 -8.46 14.64
N VAL A 163 8.21 -7.57 13.64
CA VAL A 163 7.02 -6.90 13.09
C VAL A 163 6.06 -7.92 12.48
N ALA A 164 6.55 -8.85 11.67
CA ALA A 164 5.74 -9.87 11.03
C ALA A 164 5.17 -10.89 12.02
N ALA A 165 5.99 -11.33 12.99
CA ALA A 165 5.59 -12.31 14.01
C ALA A 165 4.67 -11.71 15.09
N GLY A 166 4.46 -10.41 15.09
CA GLY A 166 3.74 -9.69 16.14
C GLY A 166 2.64 -8.78 15.59
N PRO A 167 2.84 -7.44 15.63
CA PRO A 167 1.77 -6.46 15.46
C PRO A 167 1.19 -6.41 14.03
N PHE A 168 1.95 -6.77 12.99
CA PHE A 168 1.47 -6.63 11.62
C PHE A 168 0.25 -7.52 11.33
N TYR A 169 0.29 -8.76 11.77
CA TYR A 169 -0.80 -9.74 11.59
C TYR A 169 -1.63 -9.98 12.86
N GLY A 170 -1.37 -9.23 13.94
CA GLY A 170 -2.02 -9.45 15.23
C GLY A 170 -1.61 -10.76 15.91
N PHE A 171 -0.50 -11.36 15.50
CA PHE A 171 -0.01 -12.63 16.07
C PHE A 171 0.46 -12.50 17.52
N ASN A 172 0.64 -11.29 18.02
CA ASN A 172 0.91 -10.97 19.43
C ASN A 172 -0.36 -10.93 20.30
N ARG A 173 -1.56 -11.11 19.73
CA ARG A 173 -2.80 -11.10 20.51
C ARG A 173 -3.03 -12.44 21.22
N PRO A 174 -3.62 -12.44 22.42
CA PRO A 174 -3.96 -13.68 23.12
C PRO A 174 -4.84 -14.59 22.27
N GLY A 175 -4.46 -15.84 22.13
CA GLY A 175 -5.21 -16.84 21.35
C GLY A 175 -5.00 -16.78 19.84
N ALA A 176 -4.15 -15.89 19.34
CA ALA A 176 -3.84 -15.82 17.90
C ALA A 176 -3.11 -17.09 17.42
N THR A 177 -3.52 -17.57 16.25
CA THR A 177 -2.79 -18.65 15.56
C THR A 177 -1.70 -18.05 14.69
N VAL A 178 -0.43 -18.34 15.02
CA VAL A 178 0.73 -17.84 14.28
C VAL A 178 1.01 -18.73 13.07
N TYR A 179 0.90 -18.16 11.88
CA TYR A 179 1.22 -18.86 10.63
C TYR A 179 2.68 -18.60 10.23
N GLN A 180 3.59 -19.50 10.54
CA GLN A 180 5.03 -19.33 10.27
C GLN A 180 5.35 -19.08 8.80
N GLY A 181 4.62 -19.69 7.87
CA GLY A 181 4.77 -19.43 6.43
C GLY A 181 4.46 -17.99 6.05
N VAL A 182 3.44 -17.36 6.69
CA VAL A 182 3.11 -15.95 6.49
C VAL A 182 4.22 -15.05 7.02
N VAL A 183 4.72 -15.31 8.24
CA VAL A 183 5.83 -14.58 8.85
C VAL A 183 7.09 -14.65 7.97
N GLN A 184 7.44 -15.84 7.49
CA GLN A 184 8.63 -16.05 6.65
C GLN A 184 8.48 -15.38 5.28
N ASN A 185 7.30 -15.44 4.67
CA ASN A 185 7.04 -14.77 3.38
C ASN A 185 7.14 -13.25 3.50
N TRP A 186 6.58 -12.67 4.56
CA TRP A 186 6.69 -11.23 4.84
C TRP A 186 8.17 -10.82 5.03
N TRP A 187 8.89 -11.56 5.89
CA TRP A 187 10.31 -11.33 6.14
C TRP A 187 11.17 -11.45 4.87
N ARG A 188 10.93 -12.47 4.06
CA ARG A 188 11.63 -12.67 2.78
C ARG A 188 11.45 -11.45 1.86
N GLN A 189 10.21 -10.98 1.68
CA GLN A 189 9.92 -9.81 0.86
C GLN A 189 10.63 -8.57 1.39
N ALA A 190 10.54 -8.31 2.70
CA ALA A 190 11.21 -7.20 3.34
C ALA A 190 12.74 -7.24 3.16
N MET A 191 13.36 -8.42 3.25
CA MET A 191 14.81 -8.57 3.09
C MET A 191 15.29 -8.43 1.64
N MET A 192 14.42 -8.57 0.63
CA MET A 192 14.77 -8.35 -0.78
C MET A 192 14.96 -6.87 -1.12
N GLY A 193 14.36 -5.95 -0.39
CA GLY A 193 14.48 -4.53 -0.66
C GLY A 193 15.77 -3.90 -0.12
N SER A 194 16.08 -2.70 -0.59
CA SER A 194 17.21 -1.89 -0.17
C SER A 194 17.04 -1.39 1.27
N ALA A 195 18.08 -1.52 2.09
CA ALA A 195 18.07 -0.97 3.44
C ALA A 195 17.87 0.56 3.43
N LYS A 196 18.46 1.25 2.45
CA LYS A 196 18.32 2.71 2.28
C LYS A 196 16.89 3.09 1.91
N ALA A 197 16.29 2.39 0.94
CA ALA A 197 14.90 2.62 0.54
C ALA A 197 13.92 2.41 1.71
N HIS A 198 14.15 1.37 2.50
CA HIS A 198 13.34 1.11 3.68
C HIS A 198 13.52 2.20 4.75
N TYR A 199 14.74 2.66 4.98
CA TYR A 199 15.04 3.71 5.95
C TYR A 199 14.38 5.04 5.57
N GLU A 200 14.55 5.47 4.32
CA GLU A 200 13.96 6.72 3.81
C GLU A 200 12.43 6.60 3.61
N GLY A 201 11.97 5.42 3.25
CA GLY A 201 10.54 5.11 3.11
C GLY A 201 9.75 5.34 4.41
N ILE A 202 10.39 5.26 5.59
CA ILE A 202 9.77 5.61 6.87
C ILE A 202 9.31 7.08 6.83
N LYS A 203 10.15 8.00 6.32
CA LYS A 203 9.75 9.39 6.14
C LYS A 203 8.61 9.53 5.13
N ALA A 204 8.68 8.81 4.02
CA ALA A 204 7.66 8.87 2.98
C ALA A 204 6.27 8.53 3.52
N PHE A 205 6.11 7.45 4.28
CA PHE A 205 4.80 7.05 4.78
C PHE A 205 4.35 7.80 6.05
N SER A 206 5.28 8.31 6.85
CA SER A 206 4.93 8.93 8.13
C SER A 206 4.80 10.45 8.10
N GLU A 207 5.61 11.13 7.28
CA GLU A 207 5.75 12.59 7.30
C GLU A 207 5.13 13.29 6.07
N THR A 208 4.63 12.53 5.08
CA THR A 208 3.97 13.12 3.91
C THR A 208 2.53 13.46 4.23
N ASP A 209 2.19 14.74 4.20
CA ASP A 209 0.80 15.20 4.29
C ASP A 209 0.09 14.97 2.94
N GLN A 210 -0.96 14.18 2.95
CA GLN A 210 -1.79 13.84 1.80
C GLN A 210 -3.24 14.35 1.93
N THR A 211 -3.46 15.32 2.82
CA THR A 211 -4.76 15.94 3.04
C THR A 211 -5.32 16.53 1.74
N GLU A 212 -4.52 17.30 1.01
CA GLU A 212 -4.93 17.89 -0.27
C GLU A 212 -5.15 16.82 -1.36
N ASP A 213 -4.35 15.74 -1.36
CA ASP A 213 -4.53 14.64 -2.31
C ASP A 213 -5.89 13.96 -2.11
N LEU A 214 -6.26 13.61 -0.87
CA LEU A 214 -7.57 13.02 -0.56
C LEU A 214 -8.73 13.96 -0.98
N GLN A 215 -8.61 15.26 -0.72
CA GLN A 215 -9.60 16.25 -1.12
C GLN A 215 -9.73 16.41 -2.64
N ALA A 216 -8.66 16.14 -3.38
CA ALA A 216 -8.64 16.22 -4.84
C ALA A 216 -9.26 14.99 -5.52
N ILE A 217 -9.33 13.84 -4.84
CA ILE A 217 -9.91 12.61 -5.39
C ILE A 217 -11.40 12.77 -5.61
N ALA A 218 -11.86 12.56 -6.86
CA ALA A 218 -13.27 12.67 -7.25
C ALA A 218 -13.87 11.31 -7.62
N VAL A 219 -13.06 10.29 -7.91
CA VAL A 219 -13.54 8.94 -8.22
C VAL A 219 -14.12 8.25 -6.98
N PRO A 220 -15.05 7.29 -7.15
CA PRO A 220 -15.52 6.47 -6.04
C PRO A 220 -14.34 5.82 -5.30
N THR A 221 -14.31 5.98 -3.97
CA THR A 221 -13.20 5.50 -3.14
C THR A 221 -13.71 4.70 -1.96
N LEU A 222 -13.25 3.45 -1.84
CA LEU A 222 -13.53 2.58 -0.70
C LEU A 222 -12.36 2.63 0.29
N VAL A 223 -12.66 2.85 1.56
CA VAL A 223 -11.69 2.79 2.66
C VAL A 223 -12.00 1.58 3.52
N LEU A 224 -11.06 0.66 3.64
CA LEU A 224 -11.16 -0.57 4.43
C LEU A 224 -10.14 -0.53 5.57
N HIS A 225 -10.56 -0.75 6.82
CA HIS A 225 -9.64 -0.68 7.95
C HIS A 225 -10.06 -1.60 9.10
N GLY A 226 -9.10 -2.31 9.68
CA GLY A 226 -9.31 -3.09 10.90
C GLY A 226 -9.22 -2.21 12.14
N ASP A 227 -10.08 -2.43 13.12
CA ASP A 227 -10.05 -1.63 14.37
C ASP A 227 -8.94 -2.07 15.35
N ASP A 228 -8.33 -3.23 15.12
CA ASP A 228 -7.13 -3.71 15.84
C ASP A 228 -5.83 -3.52 15.05
N ASP A 229 -5.79 -2.57 14.14
CA ASP A 229 -4.58 -2.22 13.40
C ASP A 229 -3.57 -1.53 14.34
N GLN A 230 -2.52 -2.29 14.70
CA GLN A 230 -1.46 -1.83 15.62
C GLN A 230 -0.33 -1.08 14.91
N ILE A 231 -0.34 -1.01 13.57
CA ILE A 231 0.68 -0.38 12.73
C ILE A 231 0.22 1.01 12.29
N VAL A 232 -1.03 1.09 11.78
CA VAL A 232 -1.67 2.33 11.34
C VAL A 232 -3.00 2.45 12.11
N PRO A 233 -3.02 3.17 13.24
CA PRO A 233 -4.24 3.30 14.02
C PRO A 233 -5.40 3.88 13.19
N ILE A 234 -6.56 3.25 13.23
CA ILE A 234 -7.73 3.65 12.44
C ILE A 234 -8.15 5.10 12.71
N SER A 235 -7.97 5.59 13.94
CA SER A 235 -8.26 6.96 14.37
C SER A 235 -7.42 8.00 13.62
N ASP A 236 -6.18 7.64 13.29
CA ASP A 236 -5.21 8.54 12.67
C ASP A 236 -5.22 8.49 11.14
N ALA A 237 -5.87 7.48 10.58
CA ALA A 237 -5.90 7.21 9.15
C ALA A 237 -7.33 7.19 8.58
N ALA A 238 -8.00 6.03 8.58
CA ALA A 238 -9.28 5.85 7.87
C ALA A 238 -10.39 6.79 8.37
N LEU A 239 -10.50 7.03 9.68
CA LEU A 239 -11.51 7.94 10.24
C LEU A 239 -11.27 9.42 9.90
N LYS A 240 -10.04 9.78 9.55
CA LYS A 240 -9.70 11.12 9.01
C LYS A 240 -9.86 11.15 7.50
N SER A 241 -9.35 10.14 6.79
CA SER A 241 -9.42 10.05 5.33
C SER A 241 -10.85 10.13 4.79
N ILE A 242 -11.79 9.41 5.42
CA ILE A 242 -13.19 9.41 4.96
C ILE A 242 -13.86 10.79 5.02
N LYS A 243 -13.42 11.65 5.93
CA LYS A 243 -13.95 13.03 6.06
C LYS A 243 -13.43 13.95 4.97
N LEU A 244 -12.33 13.60 4.30
CA LEU A 244 -11.67 14.39 3.27
C LEU A 244 -12.09 13.97 1.86
N LEU A 245 -12.48 12.70 1.68
CA LEU A 245 -12.90 12.16 0.41
C LEU A 245 -14.29 12.67 0.00
N LYS A 246 -14.43 13.11 -1.26
CA LYS A 246 -15.71 13.60 -1.81
C LYS A 246 -16.72 12.48 -2.07
N ASN A 247 -16.22 11.31 -2.48
CA ASN A 247 -17.02 10.15 -2.84
C ASN A 247 -16.45 8.89 -2.17
N GLY A 248 -16.36 8.96 -0.84
CA GLY A 248 -15.78 7.92 -0.01
C GLY A 248 -16.83 7.03 0.66
N THR A 249 -16.53 5.74 0.76
CA THR A 249 -17.26 4.78 1.60
C THR A 249 -16.28 4.12 2.56
N LEU A 250 -16.61 4.10 3.85
CA LEU A 250 -15.79 3.44 4.88
C LEU A 250 -16.44 2.12 5.30
N LYS A 251 -15.64 1.07 5.34
CA LYS A 251 -15.98 -0.20 6.01
C LYS A 251 -14.90 -0.55 7.03
N THR A 252 -15.31 -0.79 8.26
CA THR A 252 -14.42 -1.18 9.35
C THR A 252 -14.62 -2.65 9.71
N TYR A 253 -13.57 -3.30 10.20
CA TYR A 253 -13.58 -4.71 10.56
C TYR A 253 -13.16 -4.89 12.00
N PRO A 254 -14.08 -5.38 12.87
CA PRO A 254 -13.76 -5.64 14.27
C PRO A 254 -12.63 -6.66 14.40
N THR A 255 -11.65 -6.35 15.24
CA THR A 255 -10.50 -7.21 15.57
C THR A 255 -9.52 -7.53 14.44
N PHE A 256 -9.71 -6.97 13.23
CA PHE A 256 -8.78 -7.24 12.13
C PHE A 256 -7.49 -6.44 12.29
N PRO A 257 -6.33 -7.09 12.05
CA PRO A 257 -5.01 -6.47 12.15
C PRO A 257 -4.64 -5.71 10.87
N HIS A 258 -3.46 -5.08 10.86
CA HIS A 258 -2.91 -4.38 9.69
C HIS A 258 -2.80 -5.28 8.45
N GLY A 259 -2.30 -6.49 8.62
CA GLY A 259 -2.14 -7.47 7.54
C GLY A 259 -3.40 -8.27 7.19
N MET A 260 -4.58 -7.69 7.39
CA MET A 260 -5.87 -8.35 7.13
C MET A 260 -6.05 -8.88 5.71
N LEU A 261 -5.37 -8.30 4.72
CA LEU A 261 -5.37 -8.80 3.34
C LEU A 261 -4.88 -10.24 3.21
N THR A 262 -3.98 -10.66 4.11
CA THR A 262 -3.43 -12.01 4.14
C THR A 262 -4.23 -12.92 5.06
N VAL A 263 -4.45 -12.49 6.30
CA VAL A 263 -5.04 -13.37 7.34
C VAL A 263 -6.56 -13.40 7.35
N ASN A 264 -7.22 -12.46 6.64
CA ASN A 264 -8.66 -12.35 6.49
C ASN A 264 -9.06 -12.20 5.01
N SER A 265 -8.28 -12.79 4.11
CA SER A 265 -8.38 -12.59 2.66
C SER A 265 -9.78 -12.87 2.09
N ASP A 266 -10.47 -13.90 2.57
CA ASP A 266 -11.79 -14.28 2.06
C ASP A 266 -12.82 -13.14 2.24
N VAL A 267 -12.83 -12.51 3.42
CA VAL A 267 -13.72 -11.39 3.73
C VAL A 267 -13.35 -10.18 2.88
N LEU A 268 -12.05 -9.85 2.83
CA LEU A 268 -11.57 -8.68 2.08
C LEU A 268 -11.80 -8.83 0.57
N ASN A 269 -11.54 -10.01 0.02
CA ASN A 269 -11.72 -10.27 -1.41
C ASN A 269 -13.18 -10.12 -1.84
N ALA A 270 -14.13 -10.58 -1.02
CA ALA A 270 -15.56 -10.43 -1.28
C ALA A 270 -15.98 -8.95 -1.32
N ASP A 271 -15.50 -8.16 -0.35
CA ASP A 271 -15.82 -6.73 -0.26
C ASP A 271 -15.16 -5.91 -1.38
N LEU A 272 -13.92 -6.24 -1.72
CA LEU A 272 -13.21 -5.65 -2.85
C LEU A 272 -13.95 -5.93 -4.16
N LEU A 273 -14.36 -7.18 -4.40
CA LEU A 273 -15.11 -7.56 -5.59
C LEU A 273 -16.45 -6.82 -5.70
N ALA A 274 -17.22 -6.78 -4.61
CA ALA A 274 -18.48 -6.06 -4.56
C ALA A 274 -18.32 -4.58 -4.95
N PHE A 275 -17.27 -3.92 -4.46
CA PHE A 275 -16.99 -2.53 -4.80
C PHE A 275 -16.51 -2.36 -6.24
N VAL A 276 -15.67 -3.26 -6.74
CA VAL A 276 -15.18 -3.21 -8.13
C VAL A 276 -16.34 -3.34 -9.12
N GLN A 277 -17.32 -4.21 -8.83
CA GLN A 277 -18.49 -4.48 -9.68
C GLN A 277 -19.60 -3.41 -9.58
N ALA A 278 -19.69 -2.65 -8.50
CA ALA A 278 -20.70 -1.62 -8.32
C ALA A 278 -20.49 -0.43 -9.27
#